data_78f70beeef1e585ccb26673e917c2d43
#
_entry.id   78f70beeef1e585ccb26673e917c2d43
#
_cell.length_a   1.000
_cell.length_b   1.000
_cell.length_c   1.000
_cell.angle_alpha   90.00
_cell.angle_beta   90.00
_cell.angle_gamma   90.00
#
_symmetry.space_group_name_H-M   'P 1'
#
loop_
_entity.id
_entity.type
_entity.pdbx_description
1 polymer ?
#
loop_
_entity_poly.entity_id
_entity_poly.type
_entity_poly.pdbx_seq_one_letter_code
_entity_poly.pdbx_strand_id
1 'polypeptide(L)'
;MLGTLAILGYKLRRAMTAGEAAAVEDEVETGPEMPADRAAKYYAASVTSLKLRFRLALFLSVILCWISFGLPTAGALGHDLKTTSLVCLAIELTVVMLGLDIFTNGIMSLVRNRPGLWTLVSFSCIASALDAVVSYAVGTAGWGLPFCGAAALSMTFALWGALLTARGLRLSAKAQELAEDPFCVSAETGVLDEGAALIKFKRPTTGWLRRSEEPDAAENAFSSLAPWLIAASLLLSMIATAVSKSWTSFFRILAAISSCTAPAAAFMACALPYAVLARRVFRSGAAVAGWPGIRDIGRSRRLVVTDTDLFPSDAVSIES
;
A
#
# COMPACT_ATOMS: atom_id res chain seq x y z
N MET A 1 -16.70 10.27 -15.31
CA MET A 1 -15.61 11.23 -15.22
C MET A 1 -15.91 12.45 -14.33
N LEU A 2 -17.00 13.19 -14.54
CA LEU A 2 -17.36 14.35 -13.67
C LEU A 2 -17.58 13.97 -12.20
N GLY A 3 -18.15 12.80 -11.90
CA GLY A 3 -18.38 12.34 -10.52
C GLY A 3 -17.11 12.01 -9.74
N THR A 4 -16.09 11.50 -10.41
CA THR A 4 -14.80 11.16 -9.78
C THR A 4 -13.98 12.40 -9.45
N LEU A 5 -14.01 13.42 -10.30
CA LEU A 5 -13.41 14.74 -10.05
C LEU A 5 -14.13 15.49 -8.91
N ALA A 6 -15.45 15.37 -8.83
CA ALA A 6 -16.22 15.95 -7.72
C ALA A 6 -15.90 15.27 -6.38
N ILE A 7 -15.73 13.95 -6.35
CA ILE A 7 -15.32 13.21 -5.16
C ILE A 7 -13.88 13.58 -4.77
N LEU A 8 -12.98 13.72 -5.72
CA LEU A 8 -11.61 14.15 -5.48
C LEU A 8 -11.58 15.58 -4.89
N GLY A 9 -12.32 16.52 -5.51
CA GLY A 9 -12.44 17.89 -5.03
C GLY A 9 -13.08 17.99 -3.64
N TYR A 10 -14.09 17.17 -3.36
CA TYR A 10 -14.72 17.08 -2.04
C TYR A 10 -13.75 16.51 -0.98
N LYS A 11 -13.03 15.44 -1.30
CA LYS A 11 -12.01 14.85 -0.41
C LYS A 11 -10.86 15.84 -0.15
N LEU A 12 -10.38 16.55 -1.18
CA LEU A 12 -9.33 17.56 -1.03
C LEU A 12 -9.79 18.72 -0.13
N ARG A 13 -11.01 19.24 -0.36
CA ARG A 13 -11.58 20.31 0.46
C ARG A 13 -11.77 19.88 1.91
N ARG A 14 -12.25 18.66 2.14
CA ARG A 14 -12.41 18.11 3.48
C ARG A 14 -11.06 17.91 4.18
N ALA A 15 -9.99 17.54 3.45
CA ALA A 15 -8.66 17.40 4.02
C ALA A 15 -8.02 18.75 4.38
N MET A 16 -8.26 19.79 3.58
CA MET A 16 -7.79 21.15 3.90
C MET A 16 -8.46 21.72 5.14
N THR A 17 -9.78 21.47 5.31
CA THR A 17 -10.50 21.87 6.53
C THR A 17 -10.19 20.99 7.74
N ALA A 18 -9.84 19.72 7.54
CA ALA A 18 -9.42 18.82 8.62
C ALA A 18 -7.97 19.08 9.08
N GLY A 19 -7.15 19.74 8.28
CA GLY A 19 -5.78 20.15 8.68
C GLY A 19 -5.76 21.13 9.86
N GLU A 20 -6.78 21.95 10.01
CA GLU A 20 -6.97 22.82 11.19
C GLU A 20 -7.55 22.06 12.40
N ALA A 21 -8.35 21.01 12.16
CA ALA A 21 -8.94 20.19 13.22
C ALA A 21 -7.99 19.07 13.71
N ALA A 22 -7.07 18.60 12.89
CA ALA A 22 -6.13 17.51 13.24
C ALA A 22 -5.05 17.89 14.25
N ALA A 23 -4.93 19.18 14.61
CA ALA A 23 -4.13 19.62 15.76
C ALA A 23 -4.85 19.38 17.11
N VAL A 24 -6.13 18.96 17.08
CA VAL A 24 -6.98 18.77 18.26
C VAL A 24 -7.42 17.31 18.42
N GLU A 25 -7.26 16.46 17.40
CA GLU A 25 -7.74 15.07 17.38
C GLU A 25 -6.62 14.01 17.48
N ASP A 26 -5.79 14.09 18.52
CA ASP A 26 -5.21 12.90 19.14
C ASP A 26 -6.19 12.26 20.16
N GLU A 27 -7.41 12.74 20.23
CA GLU A 27 -8.52 12.06 20.92
C GLU A 27 -9.10 11.00 19.98
N VAL A 28 -8.72 9.78 20.30
CA VAL A 28 -9.26 8.50 19.85
C VAL A 28 -10.74 8.62 19.45
N GLU A 29 -11.05 8.52 18.16
CA GLU A 29 -12.41 8.23 17.68
C GLU A 29 -12.85 6.89 18.27
N THR A 30 -13.49 6.93 19.43
CA THR A 30 -14.16 5.79 20.06
C THR A 30 -15.51 5.52 19.40
N GLY A 31 -15.51 5.40 18.07
CA GLY A 31 -16.66 4.86 17.36
C GLY A 31 -16.75 3.34 17.60
N PRO A 32 -17.96 2.75 17.62
CA PRO A 32 -18.12 1.31 17.74
C PRO A 32 -17.40 0.63 16.56
N GLU A 33 -16.50 -0.30 16.88
CA GLU A 33 -15.77 -1.08 15.90
C GLU A 33 -16.74 -1.91 15.03
N MET A 34 -16.41 -2.03 13.73
CA MET A 34 -17.23 -2.83 12.81
C MET A 34 -17.25 -4.30 13.29
N PRO A 35 -18.44 -4.93 13.42
CA PRO A 35 -18.54 -6.33 13.82
C PRO A 35 -17.84 -7.26 12.81
N ALA A 36 -17.30 -8.37 13.28
CA ALA A 36 -16.45 -9.29 12.51
C ALA A 36 -17.13 -9.83 11.24
N ASP A 37 -18.44 -10.09 11.29
CA ASP A 37 -19.25 -10.54 10.15
C ASP A 37 -19.27 -9.51 9.01
N ARG A 38 -19.42 -8.24 9.35
CA ARG A 38 -19.40 -7.13 8.38
C ARG A 38 -17.99 -6.90 7.84
N ALA A 39 -16.98 -6.96 8.70
CA ALA A 39 -15.58 -6.84 8.30
C ALA A 39 -15.19 -7.95 7.32
N ALA A 40 -15.57 -9.20 7.57
CA ALA A 40 -15.32 -10.33 6.68
C ALA A 40 -15.95 -10.13 5.29
N LYS A 41 -17.20 -9.65 5.23
CA LYS A 41 -17.90 -9.32 3.98
C LYS A 41 -17.25 -8.14 3.24
N TYR A 42 -16.88 -7.09 3.97
CA TYR A 42 -16.21 -5.91 3.41
C TYR A 42 -14.88 -6.29 2.75
N TYR A 43 -14.01 -7.02 3.45
CA TYR A 43 -12.74 -7.47 2.87
C TYR A 43 -12.92 -8.50 1.75
N ALA A 44 -13.96 -9.31 1.77
CA ALA A 44 -14.26 -10.22 0.66
C ALA A 44 -14.61 -9.45 -0.63
N ALA A 45 -15.42 -8.40 -0.52
CA ALA A 45 -15.75 -7.51 -1.64
C ALA A 45 -14.51 -6.74 -2.13
N SER A 46 -13.70 -6.21 -1.20
CA SER A 46 -12.45 -5.51 -1.50
C SER A 46 -11.45 -6.40 -2.24
N VAL A 47 -11.26 -7.64 -1.81
CA VAL A 47 -10.38 -8.61 -2.49
C VAL A 47 -10.85 -8.87 -3.92
N THR A 48 -12.16 -9.00 -4.15
CA THR A 48 -12.70 -9.27 -5.49
C THR A 48 -12.47 -8.09 -6.43
N SER A 49 -12.74 -6.87 -5.96
CA SER A 49 -12.50 -5.64 -6.72
C SER A 49 -11.00 -5.43 -7.01
N LEU A 50 -10.14 -5.53 -5.99
CA LEU A 50 -8.69 -5.36 -6.13
C LEU A 50 -8.06 -6.41 -7.06
N LYS A 51 -8.56 -7.64 -7.05
CA LYS A 51 -8.08 -8.70 -7.93
C LYS A 51 -8.31 -8.39 -9.41
N LEU A 52 -9.47 -7.83 -9.76
CA LEU A 52 -9.76 -7.42 -11.13
C LEU A 52 -8.89 -6.22 -11.53
N ARG A 53 -8.88 -5.18 -10.69
CA ARG A 53 -8.08 -3.96 -10.90
C ARG A 53 -6.60 -4.28 -11.09
N PHE A 54 -6.03 -5.14 -10.23
CA PHE A 54 -4.63 -5.57 -10.32
C PHE A 54 -4.32 -6.28 -11.63
N ARG A 55 -5.19 -7.22 -12.07
CA ARG A 55 -4.96 -7.95 -13.32
C ARG A 55 -4.96 -7.02 -14.54
N LEU A 56 -5.91 -6.09 -14.58
CA LEU A 56 -6.00 -5.10 -15.65
C LEU A 56 -4.80 -4.14 -15.61
N ALA A 57 -4.44 -3.64 -14.43
CA ALA A 57 -3.27 -2.78 -14.26
C ALA A 57 -1.97 -3.48 -14.66
N LEU A 58 -1.79 -4.74 -14.28
CA LEU A 58 -0.63 -5.54 -14.66
C LEU A 58 -0.53 -5.70 -16.20
N PHE A 59 -1.63 -6.05 -16.86
CA PHE A 59 -1.66 -6.21 -18.31
C PHE A 59 -1.30 -4.90 -19.01
N LEU A 60 -1.91 -3.78 -18.59
CA LEU A 60 -1.64 -2.46 -19.17
C LEU A 60 -0.21 -1.99 -18.89
N SER A 61 0.32 -2.25 -17.69
CA SER A 61 1.68 -1.87 -17.32
C SER A 61 2.73 -2.65 -18.10
N VAL A 62 2.49 -3.94 -18.39
CA VAL A 62 3.39 -4.74 -19.26
C VAL A 62 3.42 -4.19 -20.68
N ILE A 63 2.25 -3.83 -21.24
CA ILE A 63 2.18 -3.21 -22.57
C ILE A 63 2.92 -1.86 -22.55
N LEU A 64 2.70 -1.06 -21.51
CA LEU A 64 3.31 0.26 -21.38
C LEU A 64 4.84 0.17 -21.23
N CYS A 65 5.34 -0.82 -20.48
CA CYS A 65 6.77 -1.11 -20.40
C CYS A 65 7.34 -1.55 -21.75
N TRP A 66 6.63 -2.41 -22.47
CA TRP A 66 7.04 -2.84 -23.80
C TRP A 66 7.25 -1.64 -24.73
N ILE A 67 6.31 -0.69 -24.73
CA ILE A 67 6.41 0.54 -25.52
C ILE A 67 7.54 1.44 -24.99
N SER A 68 7.64 1.67 -23.69
CA SER A 68 8.63 2.57 -23.07
C SER A 68 10.08 2.10 -23.26
N PHE A 69 10.31 0.80 -23.38
CA PHE A 69 11.63 0.25 -23.70
C PHE A 69 11.98 0.32 -25.19
N GLY A 70 11.11 0.87 -26.03
CA GLY A 70 11.35 0.99 -27.46
C GLY A 70 11.40 -0.35 -28.19
N LEU A 71 10.75 -1.38 -27.64
CA LEU A 71 10.66 -2.67 -28.30
C LEU A 71 9.79 -2.57 -29.57
N PRO A 72 10.01 -3.42 -30.59
CA PRO A 72 9.33 -3.32 -31.87
C PRO A 72 7.80 -3.35 -31.67
N THR A 73 7.15 -2.28 -32.12
CA THR A 73 5.70 -2.11 -32.10
C THR A 73 5.18 -2.09 -33.55
N ALA A 74 3.99 -2.65 -33.74
CA ALA A 74 3.36 -2.66 -35.06
C ALA A 74 2.76 -1.29 -35.42
N GLY A 75 2.97 -0.81 -36.64
CA GLY A 75 2.32 0.39 -37.16
C GLY A 75 2.96 1.71 -36.75
N ALA A 76 2.14 2.76 -36.64
CA ALA A 76 2.55 4.15 -36.34
C ALA A 76 3.17 4.37 -34.94
N LEU A 77 2.98 3.44 -34.02
CA LEU A 77 3.46 3.48 -32.63
C LEU A 77 4.99 3.36 -32.47
N GLY A 78 5.79 3.41 -33.47
CA GLY A 78 7.25 3.42 -33.39
C GLY A 78 7.88 4.54 -34.20
N HIS A 79 7.08 5.19 -35.05
CA HIS A 79 7.56 6.20 -35.97
C HIS A 79 7.19 7.64 -35.58
N ASP A 80 6.09 7.83 -34.87
CA ASP A 80 5.64 9.16 -34.42
C ASP A 80 5.71 9.26 -32.87
N LEU A 81 6.66 10.06 -32.40
CA LEU A 81 6.89 10.27 -30.98
C LEU A 81 5.67 10.93 -30.29
N LYS A 82 4.96 11.81 -30.98
CA LYS A 82 3.78 12.48 -30.43
C LYS A 82 2.64 11.50 -30.17
N THR A 83 2.33 10.68 -31.16
CA THR A 83 1.29 9.66 -31.04
C THR A 83 1.65 8.64 -29.96
N THR A 84 2.90 8.23 -29.91
CA THR A 84 3.38 7.28 -28.89
C THR A 84 3.31 7.86 -27.47
N SER A 85 3.70 9.12 -27.27
CA SER A 85 3.62 9.80 -25.97
C SER A 85 2.17 9.94 -25.49
N LEU A 86 1.24 10.25 -26.39
CA LEU A 86 -0.19 10.35 -26.07
C LEU A 86 -0.78 8.99 -25.69
N VAL A 87 -0.41 7.93 -26.40
CA VAL A 87 -0.85 6.57 -26.06
C VAL A 87 -0.28 6.12 -24.71
N CYS A 88 1.00 6.40 -24.45
CA CYS A 88 1.62 6.11 -23.14
C CYS A 88 0.89 6.84 -22.01
N LEU A 89 0.60 8.13 -22.18
CA LEU A 89 -0.16 8.92 -21.22
C LEU A 89 -1.56 8.34 -20.98
N ALA A 90 -2.28 7.98 -22.03
CA ALA A 90 -3.63 7.43 -21.91
C ALA A 90 -3.64 6.09 -21.15
N ILE A 91 -2.68 5.21 -21.43
CA ILE A 91 -2.56 3.93 -20.71
C ILE A 91 -2.17 4.17 -19.25
N GLU A 92 -1.21 5.07 -18.97
CA GLU A 92 -0.80 5.42 -17.61
C GLU A 92 -1.97 5.98 -16.80
N LEU A 93 -2.72 6.93 -17.34
CA LEU A 93 -3.91 7.48 -16.70
C LEU A 93 -4.95 6.39 -16.41
N THR A 94 -5.10 5.43 -17.31
CA THR A 94 -6.00 4.28 -17.06
C THR A 94 -5.51 3.43 -15.89
N VAL A 95 -4.20 3.18 -15.77
CA VAL A 95 -3.63 2.45 -14.62
C VAL A 95 -3.80 3.24 -13.33
N VAL A 96 -3.60 4.56 -13.35
CA VAL A 96 -3.86 5.44 -12.20
C VAL A 96 -5.34 5.41 -11.80
N MET A 97 -6.26 5.40 -12.77
CA MET A 97 -7.71 5.27 -12.49
C MET A 97 -8.06 3.93 -11.85
N LEU A 98 -7.41 2.84 -12.24
CA LEU A 98 -7.56 1.53 -11.59
C LEU A 98 -7.04 1.54 -10.14
N GLY A 99 -5.99 2.32 -9.85
CA GLY A 99 -5.40 2.54 -8.54
C GLY A 99 -5.81 3.84 -7.87
N LEU A 100 -6.98 4.41 -8.20
CA LEU A 100 -7.39 5.75 -7.75
C LEU A 100 -7.39 5.89 -6.22
N ASP A 101 -7.78 4.84 -5.50
CA ASP A 101 -7.78 4.83 -4.03
C ASP A 101 -6.36 5.04 -3.47
N ILE A 102 -5.37 4.36 -4.07
CA ILE A 102 -3.95 4.48 -3.72
C ILE A 102 -3.43 5.87 -4.06
N PHE A 103 -3.71 6.33 -5.28
CA PHE A 103 -3.28 7.63 -5.78
C PHE A 103 -3.83 8.77 -4.92
N THR A 104 -5.13 8.73 -4.59
CA THR A 104 -5.75 9.74 -3.73
C THR A 104 -5.20 9.72 -2.31
N ASN A 105 -4.98 8.54 -1.72
CA ASN A 105 -4.38 8.42 -0.40
C ASN A 105 -2.94 8.96 -0.38
N GLY A 106 -2.17 8.76 -1.45
CA GLY A 106 -0.83 9.31 -1.61
C GLY A 106 -0.82 10.84 -1.65
N ILE A 107 -1.74 11.45 -2.42
CA ILE A 107 -1.89 12.92 -2.47
C ILE A 107 -2.40 13.46 -1.13
N MET A 108 -3.37 12.78 -0.51
CA MET A 108 -3.92 13.24 0.76
C MET A 108 -2.90 13.20 1.90
N SER A 109 -2.03 12.19 1.93
CA SER A 109 -0.93 12.12 2.90
C SER A 109 0.09 13.25 2.68
N LEU A 110 0.34 13.65 1.43
CA LEU A 110 1.18 14.80 1.13
C LEU A 110 0.55 16.11 1.63
N VAL A 111 -0.75 16.31 1.37
CA VAL A 111 -1.50 17.51 1.83
C VAL A 111 -1.54 17.59 3.36
N ARG A 112 -1.64 16.44 4.04
CA ARG A 112 -1.58 16.36 5.51
C ARG A 112 -0.17 16.49 6.09
N ASN A 113 0.82 16.80 5.28
CA ASN A 113 2.24 16.91 5.65
C ASN A 113 2.80 15.61 6.32
N ARG A 114 2.26 14.47 5.94
CA ARG A 114 2.71 13.13 6.36
C ARG A 114 2.95 12.25 5.11
N PRO A 115 3.89 12.64 4.23
CA PRO A 115 4.18 11.85 3.04
C PRO A 115 4.71 10.47 3.43
N GLY A 116 4.29 9.45 2.69
CA GLY A 116 4.67 8.07 2.94
C GLY A 116 4.88 7.29 1.64
N LEU A 117 4.81 5.98 1.75
CA LEU A 117 5.01 5.05 0.65
C LEU A 117 4.05 5.34 -0.54
N TRP A 118 2.77 5.57 -0.26
CA TRP A 118 1.75 5.89 -1.26
C TRP A 118 2.01 7.21 -1.98
N THR A 119 2.57 8.19 -1.26
CA THR A 119 2.92 9.50 -1.81
C THR A 119 4.01 9.40 -2.87
N LEU A 120 5.03 8.56 -2.67
CA LEU A 120 6.11 8.38 -3.64
C LEU A 120 5.61 7.81 -4.97
N VAL A 121 4.67 6.87 -4.93
CA VAL A 121 4.04 6.32 -6.14
C VAL A 121 3.20 7.37 -6.84
N SER A 122 2.37 8.11 -6.10
CA SER A 122 1.54 9.18 -6.69
C SER A 122 2.40 10.29 -7.29
N PHE A 123 3.51 10.66 -6.63
CA PHE A 123 4.47 11.63 -7.13
C PHE A 123 5.15 11.15 -8.43
N SER A 124 5.55 9.87 -8.50
CA SER A 124 6.11 9.28 -9.71
C SER A 124 5.12 9.28 -10.86
N CYS A 125 3.85 8.94 -10.62
CA CYS A 125 2.80 8.99 -11.65
C CYS A 125 2.53 10.41 -12.15
N ILE A 126 2.57 11.42 -11.27
CA ILE A 126 2.41 12.81 -11.67
C ILE A 126 3.61 13.27 -12.53
N ALA A 127 4.83 12.95 -12.09
CA ALA A 127 6.04 13.32 -12.81
C ALA A 127 6.11 12.69 -14.20
N SER A 128 5.77 11.42 -14.34
CA SER A 128 5.75 10.71 -15.63
C SER A 128 4.64 11.19 -16.56
N ALA A 129 3.45 11.51 -16.02
CA ALA A 129 2.38 12.11 -16.81
C ALA A 129 2.78 13.50 -17.34
N LEU A 130 3.45 14.32 -16.53
CA LEU A 130 3.98 15.61 -16.97
C LEU A 130 5.07 15.45 -18.05
N ASP A 131 5.99 14.47 -17.88
CA ASP A 131 6.98 14.14 -18.92
C ASP A 131 6.30 13.75 -20.24
N ALA A 132 5.26 12.93 -20.22
CA ALA A 132 4.52 12.54 -21.40
C ALA A 132 3.83 13.72 -22.08
N VAL A 133 3.22 14.64 -21.32
CA VAL A 133 2.59 15.86 -21.84
C VAL A 133 3.63 16.79 -22.49
N VAL A 134 4.77 16.99 -21.83
CA VAL A 134 5.85 17.84 -22.38
C VAL A 134 6.47 17.20 -23.62
N SER A 135 6.69 15.87 -23.61
CA SER A 135 7.19 15.13 -24.76
C SER A 135 6.25 15.23 -25.97
N TYR A 136 4.94 15.20 -25.74
CA TYR A 136 3.92 15.45 -26.77
C TYR A 136 3.99 16.90 -27.32
N ALA A 137 4.08 17.89 -26.42
CA ALA A 137 4.05 19.31 -26.82
C ALA A 137 5.31 19.75 -27.57
N VAL A 138 6.48 19.32 -27.11
CA VAL A 138 7.78 19.76 -27.64
C VAL A 138 8.25 18.90 -28.81
N GLY A 139 7.83 17.64 -28.88
CA GLY A 139 8.16 16.73 -29.96
C GLY A 139 9.66 16.47 -30.09
N THR A 140 10.40 16.41 -29.01
CA THR A 140 11.86 16.27 -28.98
C THR A 140 12.30 14.87 -29.41
N ALA A 141 12.62 14.75 -30.69
CA ALA A 141 13.08 13.51 -31.34
C ALA A 141 14.48 13.03 -30.90
N GLY A 142 15.02 13.44 -29.80
CA GLY A 142 16.38 13.01 -29.37
C GLY A 142 16.43 12.32 -28.01
N TRP A 143 15.34 12.27 -27.28
CA TRP A 143 15.38 11.94 -25.84
C TRP A 143 14.70 10.62 -25.48
N GLY A 144 14.22 9.83 -26.44
CA GLY A 144 13.53 8.55 -26.23
C GLY A 144 12.08 8.70 -25.74
N LEU A 145 11.46 7.62 -25.31
CA LEU A 145 10.05 7.55 -24.92
C LEU A 145 9.83 7.97 -23.44
N PRO A 146 8.64 8.44 -23.03
CA PRO A 146 8.37 8.87 -21.66
C PRO A 146 8.44 7.70 -20.65
N PHE A 147 8.78 8.02 -19.38
CA PHE A 147 8.96 7.03 -18.30
C PHE A 147 7.65 6.48 -17.70
N CYS A 148 6.54 6.55 -18.44
CA CYS A 148 5.22 6.09 -17.99
C CYS A 148 5.19 4.62 -17.56
N GLY A 149 6.02 3.76 -18.19
CA GLY A 149 6.07 2.34 -17.85
C GLY A 149 6.52 2.05 -16.43
N ALA A 150 7.54 2.75 -15.94
CA ALA A 150 8.06 2.57 -14.58
C ALA A 150 7.05 3.04 -13.51
N ALA A 151 6.39 4.18 -13.76
CA ALA A 151 5.36 4.70 -12.86
C ALA A 151 4.13 3.77 -12.80
N ALA A 152 3.67 3.27 -13.95
CA ALA A 152 2.56 2.32 -14.02
C ALA A 152 2.89 0.99 -13.32
N LEU A 153 4.13 0.50 -13.44
CA LEU A 153 4.58 -0.67 -12.67
C LEU A 153 4.55 -0.41 -11.17
N SER A 154 5.04 0.74 -10.71
CA SER A 154 5.00 1.09 -9.28
C SER A 154 3.57 1.11 -8.73
N MET A 155 2.61 1.67 -9.49
CA MET A 155 1.19 1.65 -9.14
C MET A 155 0.63 0.22 -9.13
N THR A 156 1.05 -0.61 -10.07
CA THR A 156 0.61 -2.02 -10.14
C THR A 156 1.12 -2.83 -8.96
N PHE A 157 2.38 -2.62 -8.53
CA PHE A 157 2.92 -3.25 -7.32
C PHE A 157 2.22 -2.76 -6.05
N ALA A 158 1.85 -1.49 -5.99
CA ALA A 158 1.05 -0.94 -4.91
C ALA A 158 -0.33 -1.61 -4.82
N LEU A 159 -1.02 -1.79 -5.95
CA LEU A 159 -2.27 -2.55 -6.04
C LEU A 159 -2.09 -4.02 -5.61
N TRP A 160 -0.97 -4.63 -5.95
CA TRP A 160 -0.68 -6.00 -5.53
C TRP A 160 -0.46 -6.09 -4.02
N GLY A 161 0.31 -5.18 -3.43
CA GLY A 161 0.48 -5.09 -1.98
C GLY A 161 -0.87 -4.95 -1.27
N ALA A 162 -1.70 -4.00 -1.70
CA ALA A 162 -3.04 -3.79 -1.15
C ALA A 162 -3.93 -5.05 -1.27
N LEU A 163 -3.85 -5.77 -2.40
CA LEU A 163 -4.57 -7.03 -2.59
C LEU A 163 -4.11 -8.12 -1.61
N LEU A 164 -2.81 -8.22 -1.35
CA LEU A 164 -2.26 -9.22 -0.42
C LEU A 164 -2.66 -8.91 1.02
N THR A 165 -2.56 -7.65 1.43
CA THR A 165 -3.01 -7.19 2.75
C THR A 165 -4.50 -7.44 2.94
N ALA A 166 -5.35 -7.08 1.96
CA ALA A 166 -6.78 -7.35 2.02
C ALA A 166 -7.12 -8.86 2.10
N ARG A 167 -6.33 -9.72 1.45
CA ARG A 167 -6.48 -11.19 1.58
C ARG A 167 -6.17 -11.67 2.99
N GLY A 168 -5.11 -11.17 3.59
CA GLY A 168 -4.76 -11.49 4.97
C GLY A 168 -5.84 -11.06 5.95
N LEU A 169 -6.28 -9.79 5.86
CA LEU A 169 -7.35 -9.22 6.69
C LEU A 169 -8.68 -9.98 6.53
N ARG A 170 -9.04 -10.37 5.30
CA ARG A 170 -10.22 -11.20 5.06
C ARG A 170 -10.16 -12.53 5.80
N LEU A 171 -9.03 -13.23 5.75
CA LEU A 171 -8.87 -14.52 6.43
C LEU A 171 -8.94 -14.37 7.95
N SER A 172 -8.28 -13.35 8.47
CA SER A 172 -8.30 -13.06 9.90
C SER A 172 -9.69 -12.64 10.40
N ALA A 173 -10.40 -11.78 9.65
CA ALA A 173 -11.77 -11.40 9.99
C ALA A 173 -12.74 -12.61 9.93
N LYS A 174 -12.54 -13.51 8.95
CA LYS A 174 -13.34 -14.72 8.85
C LYS A 174 -13.09 -15.70 9.99
N ALA A 175 -11.84 -15.82 10.46
CA ALA A 175 -11.53 -16.65 11.63
C ALA A 175 -12.22 -16.10 12.89
N GLN A 176 -12.25 -14.78 13.04
CA GLN A 176 -12.90 -14.14 14.17
C GLN A 176 -14.45 -14.27 14.09
N GLU A 177 -15.03 -14.21 12.89
CA GLU A 177 -16.47 -14.44 12.66
C GLU A 177 -16.90 -15.85 13.10
N LEU A 178 -16.03 -16.85 12.86
CA LEU A 178 -16.31 -18.25 13.15
C LEU A 178 -16.08 -18.63 14.62
N ALA A 179 -15.38 -17.81 15.39
CA ALA A 179 -15.04 -18.10 16.78
C ALA A 179 -16.15 -17.57 17.72
N GLU A 180 -16.82 -18.48 18.43
CA GLU A 180 -17.85 -18.14 19.42
C GLU A 180 -17.25 -17.53 20.69
N ASP A 181 -16.10 -18.06 21.15
CA ASP A 181 -15.44 -17.65 22.39
C ASP A 181 -13.91 -17.68 22.22
N PRO A 182 -13.33 -16.67 21.50
CA PRO A 182 -11.94 -16.70 21.14
C PRO A 182 -11.02 -16.41 22.32
N PHE A 183 -9.92 -17.17 22.39
CA PHE A 183 -8.78 -16.79 23.22
C PHE A 183 -7.93 -15.76 22.50
N CYS A 184 -7.47 -14.76 23.25
CA CYS A 184 -6.53 -13.77 22.76
C CYS A 184 -5.11 -14.13 23.21
N VAL A 185 -4.13 -13.96 22.32
CA VAL A 185 -2.71 -14.06 22.64
C VAL A 185 -2.09 -12.69 22.43
N SER A 186 -1.49 -12.12 23.46
CA SER A 186 -0.74 -10.86 23.33
C SER A 186 0.68 -11.00 23.88
N ALA A 187 1.55 -10.12 23.39
CA ALA A 187 2.89 -9.97 23.91
C ALA A 187 2.88 -8.94 25.03
N GLU A 188 3.11 -9.38 26.26
CA GLU A 188 3.21 -8.48 27.42
C GLU A 188 4.65 -8.43 27.93
N THR A 189 5.10 -7.22 28.30
CA THR A 189 6.42 -6.97 28.89
C THR A 189 6.31 -6.92 30.42
N GLY A 190 7.32 -7.44 31.12
CA GLY A 190 7.38 -7.33 32.60
C GLY A 190 6.68 -8.44 33.37
N VAL A 191 6.18 -9.50 32.71
CA VAL A 191 5.53 -10.64 33.38
C VAL A 191 6.56 -11.67 33.87
N LEU A 192 7.65 -11.84 33.15
CA LEU A 192 8.75 -12.77 33.45
C LEU A 192 10.07 -12.10 33.10
N ASP A 193 10.62 -11.28 33.98
CA ASP A 193 11.86 -10.52 33.78
C ASP A 193 11.85 -9.57 32.56
N GLU A 194 13.03 -9.06 32.15
CA GLU A 194 13.19 -8.16 31.03
C GLU A 194 12.93 -8.84 29.67
N GLY A 195 11.70 -8.89 29.21
CA GLY A 195 11.39 -9.41 27.89
C GLY A 195 9.89 -9.51 27.60
N ALA A 196 9.54 -9.54 26.32
CA ALA A 196 8.15 -9.77 25.92
C ALA A 196 7.85 -11.29 25.99
N ALA A 197 6.77 -11.63 26.67
CA ALA A 197 6.23 -12.99 26.76
C ALA A 197 4.86 -13.04 26.06
N LEU A 198 4.59 -14.12 25.33
CA LEU A 198 3.25 -14.40 24.79
C LEU A 198 2.40 -15.04 25.88
N ILE A 199 1.27 -14.40 26.15
CA ILE A 199 0.32 -14.87 27.17
C ILE A 199 -1.03 -15.07 26.51
N LYS A 200 -1.66 -16.20 26.83
CA LYS A 200 -3.01 -16.56 26.42
C LYS A 200 -4.00 -16.14 27.50
N PHE A 201 -5.03 -15.44 27.15
CA PHE A 201 -6.09 -15.02 28.08
C PHE A 201 -7.43 -14.89 27.36
N LYS A 202 -8.48 -14.87 28.15
CA LYS A 202 -9.84 -14.72 27.68
C LYS A 202 -10.24 -13.23 27.86
N ARG A 203 -10.23 -12.48 26.74
CA ARG A 203 -10.67 -11.07 26.70
C ARG A 203 -11.54 -10.83 25.47
N PRO A 204 -12.47 -9.87 25.54
CA PRO A 204 -13.21 -9.45 24.36
C PRO A 204 -12.22 -8.97 23.28
N THR A 205 -12.48 -9.32 22.03
CA THR A 205 -11.65 -9.00 20.86
C THR A 205 -11.84 -7.56 20.36
N THR A 206 -12.29 -6.64 21.23
CA THR A 206 -12.46 -5.22 20.91
C THR A 206 -11.11 -4.57 20.59
N GLY A 207 -11.08 -3.72 19.54
CA GLY A 207 -9.85 -3.08 19.05
C GLY A 207 -9.04 -3.93 18.08
N TRP A 208 -9.47 -5.15 17.79
CA TRP A 208 -8.75 -6.06 16.89
C TRP A 208 -8.67 -5.52 15.45
N LEU A 209 -9.79 -5.01 14.91
CA LEU A 209 -9.85 -4.51 13.55
C LEU A 209 -8.97 -3.27 13.38
N ARG A 210 -9.07 -2.31 14.32
CA ARG A 210 -8.22 -1.11 14.34
C ARG A 210 -6.75 -1.47 14.35
N ARG A 211 -6.36 -2.41 15.22
CA ARG A 211 -4.97 -2.89 15.28
C ARG A 211 -4.53 -3.60 13.99
N SER A 212 -5.45 -4.30 13.32
CA SER A 212 -5.18 -4.98 12.06
C SER A 212 -4.95 -4.01 10.90
N GLU A 213 -5.48 -2.81 10.97
CA GLU A 213 -5.37 -1.74 9.97
C GLU A 213 -4.23 -0.75 10.27
N GLU A 214 -3.49 -0.93 11.35
CA GLU A 214 -2.31 -0.11 11.65
C GLU A 214 -1.26 -0.21 10.54
N PRO A 215 -0.50 0.88 10.30
CA PRO A 215 0.56 0.92 9.29
C PRO A 215 1.59 -0.19 9.51
N ASP A 216 2.05 -0.77 8.42
CA ASP A 216 3.10 -1.79 8.47
C ASP A 216 4.50 -1.19 8.66
N ALA A 217 5.53 -2.05 8.80
CA ALA A 217 6.90 -1.60 9.03
C ALA A 217 7.46 -0.84 7.82
N ALA A 218 7.03 -1.16 6.59
CA ALA A 218 7.47 -0.46 5.39
C ALA A 218 6.82 0.93 5.33
N GLU A 219 5.52 1.05 5.59
CA GLU A 219 4.84 2.35 5.65
C GLU A 219 5.46 3.26 6.71
N ASN A 220 5.75 2.73 7.90
CA ASN A 220 6.39 3.49 8.96
C ASN A 220 7.83 3.94 8.60
N ALA A 221 8.62 3.08 7.96
CA ALA A 221 9.96 3.44 7.51
C ALA A 221 9.92 4.52 6.42
N PHE A 222 9.02 4.37 5.45
CA PHE A 222 8.90 5.34 4.37
C PHE A 222 8.21 6.64 4.79
N SER A 223 7.44 6.68 5.87
CA SER A 223 6.90 7.94 6.39
C SER A 223 7.98 8.93 6.82
N SER A 224 9.13 8.44 7.30
CA SER A 224 10.28 9.26 7.65
C SER A 224 11.19 9.58 6.46
N LEU A 225 11.27 8.69 5.46
CA LEU A 225 12.15 8.81 4.30
C LEU A 225 11.53 9.59 3.14
N ALA A 226 10.21 9.48 2.93
CA ALA A 226 9.52 10.04 1.78
C ALA A 226 9.74 11.56 1.59
N PRO A 227 9.68 12.41 2.61
CA PRO A 227 9.95 13.84 2.44
C PRO A 227 11.34 14.11 1.83
N TRP A 228 12.35 13.39 2.33
CA TRP A 228 13.72 13.53 1.85
C TRP A 228 13.91 13.02 0.43
N LEU A 229 13.24 11.91 0.08
CA LEU A 229 13.28 11.35 -1.27
C LEU A 229 12.62 12.28 -2.29
N ILE A 230 11.50 12.90 -1.94
CA ILE A 230 10.83 13.88 -2.80
C ILE A 230 11.70 15.12 -2.98
N ALA A 231 12.24 15.66 -1.88
CA ALA A 231 13.12 16.82 -1.93
C ALA A 231 14.39 16.52 -2.73
N ALA A 232 15.02 15.37 -2.54
CA ALA A 232 16.19 14.94 -3.29
C ALA A 232 15.85 14.76 -4.79
N SER A 233 14.70 14.18 -5.14
CA SER A 233 14.27 14.03 -6.52
C SER A 233 14.15 15.38 -7.23
N LEU A 234 13.52 16.36 -6.59
CA LEU A 234 13.38 17.71 -7.13
C LEU A 234 14.73 18.40 -7.28
N LEU A 235 15.57 18.35 -6.25
CA LEU A 235 16.87 19.01 -6.23
C LEU A 235 17.81 18.40 -7.29
N LEU A 236 17.91 17.08 -7.36
CA LEU A 236 18.72 16.41 -8.36
C LEU A 236 18.22 16.68 -9.79
N SER A 237 16.91 16.75 -9.99
CA SER A 237 16.33 17.10 -11.28
C SER A 237 16.67 18.54 -11.69
N MET A 238 16.65 19.49 -10.76
CA MET A 238 17.06 20.87 -11.00
C MET A 238 18.56 20.96 -11.35
N ILE A 239 19.43 20.29 -10.60
CA ILE A 239 20.87 20.27 -10.86
C ILE A 239 21.16 19.66 -12.23
N ALA A 240 20.59 18.49 -12.54
CA ALA A 240 20.79 17.82 -13.82
C ALA A 240 20.29 18.64 -15.00
N THR A 241 19.18 19.36 -14.83
CA THR A 241 18.64 20.29 -15.83
C THR A 241 19.55 21.50 -16.05
N ALA A 242 20.09 22.05 -14.97
CA ALA A 242 21.05 23.15 -15.06
C ALA A 242 22.34 22.75 -15.78
N VAL A 243 22.86 21.55 -15.53
CA VAL A 243 24.05 21.00 -16.18
C VAL A 243 23.77 20.73 -17.67
N SER A 244 22.61 20.18 -18.01
CA SER A 244 22.23 19.87 -19.40
C SER A 244 21.84 21.12 -20.21
N LYS A 245 21.67 22.28 -19.59
CA LYS A 245 21.24 23.56 -20.18
C LYS A 245 19.93 23.44 -20.99
N SER A 246 19.10 22.47 -20.68
CA SER A 246 17.85 22.18 -21.38
C SER A 246 16.69 22.11 -20.40
N TRP A 247 15.93 23.17 -20.26
CA TRP A 247 14.76 23.23 -19.36
C TRP A 247 13.64 22.26 -19.76
N THR A 248 13.55 21.89 -21.03
CA THR A 248 12.58 20.92 -21.53
C THR A 248 12.84 19.52 -20.96
N SER A 249 14.06 19.24 -20.54
CA SER A 249 14.48 17.95 -19.96
C SER A 249 14.11 17.78 -18.48
N PHE A 250 13.68 18.86 -17.82
CA PHE A 250 13.40 18.82 -16.38
C PHE A 250 12.37 17.75 -15.99
N PHE A 251 11.22 17.72 -16.64
CA PHE A 251 10.16 16.76 -16.30
C PHE A 251 10.58 15.33 -16.61
N ARG A 252 11.38 15.13 -17.64
CA ARG A 252 11.90 13.82 -17.97
C ARG A 252 12.88 13.30 -16.93
N ILE A 253 13.83 14.14 -16.51
CA ILE A 253 14.79 13.80 -15.46
C ILE A 253 14.05 13.56 -14.14
N LEU A 254 13.05 14.40 -13.84
CA LEU A 254 12.20 14.25 -12.67
C LEU A 254 11.43 12.91 -12.71
N ALA A 255 10.83 12.56 -13.84
CA ALA A 255 10.14 11.30 -14.02
C ALA A 255 11.07 10.08 -13.85
N ALA A 256 12.29 10.15 -14.39
CA ALA A 256 13.29 9.11 -14.22
C ALA A 256 13.69 8.93 -12.74
N ILE A 257 14.04 10.02 -12.06
CA ILE A 257 14.48 9.97 -10.66
C ILE A 257 13.32 9.57 -9.75
N SER A 258 12.12 10.14 -9.93
CA SER A 258 10.95 9.80 -9.11
C SER A 258 10.52 8.35 -9.29
N SER A 259 10.65 7.79 -10.49
CA SER A 259 10.39 6.37 -10.74
C SER A 259 11.38 5.45 -10.01
N CYS A 260 12.64 5.88 -9.88
CA CYS A 260 13.64 5.15 -9.08
C CYS A 260 13.38 5.25 -7.57
N THR A 261 12.82 6.35 -7.11
CA THR A 261 12.48 6.55 -5.69
C THR A 261 11.15 5.92 -5.28
N ALA A 262 10.28 5.56 -6.24
CA ALA A 262 9.04 4.86 -5.98
C ALA A 262 9.31 3.37 -5.67
N PRO A 263 9.23 2.94 -4.40
CA PRO A 263 9.76 1.64 -3.98
C PRO A 263 8.75 0.52 -4.23
N ALA A 264 8.64 0.04 -5.46
CA ALA A 264 7.73 -1.03 -5.85
C ALA A 264 7.84 -2.29 -4.97
N ALA A 265 9.07 -2.68 -4.60
CA ALA A 265 9.32 -3.85 -3.76
C ALA A 265 8.86 -3.67 -2.30
N ALA A 266 8.83 -2.44 -1.76
CA ALA A 266 8.45 -2.19 -0.38
C ALA A 266 6.99 -2.58 -0.09
N PHE A 267 6.09 -2.42 -1.06
CA PHE A 267 4.70 -2.87 -0.94
C PHE A 267 4.57 -4.38 -0.71
N MET A 268 5.52 -5.14 -1.20
CA MET A 268 5.54 -6.60 -1.07
C MET A 268 6.25 -7.07 0.20
N ALA A 269 7.14 -6.26 0.75
CA ALA A 269 8.02 -6.64 1.86
C ALA A 269 7.23 -7.09 3.11
N CYS A 270 6.15 -6.40 3.44
CA CYS A 270 5.28 -6.73 4.56
C CYS A 270 4.01 -7.48 4.14
N ALA A 271 3.40 -7.10 3.02
CA ALA A 271 2.14 -7.67 2.58
C ALA A 271 2.22 -9.16 2.20
N LEU A 272 3.32 -9.59 1.57
CA LEU A 272 3.50 -10.99 1.19
C LEU A 272 3.67 -11.92 2.41
N PRO A 273 4.60 -11.66 3.34
CA PRO A 273 4.72 -12.46 4.57
C PRO A 273 3.43 -12.50 5.38
N TYR A 274 2.75 -11.34 5.51
CA TYR A 274 1.47 -11.25 6.19
C TYR A 274 0.41 -12.17 5.57
N ALA A 275 0.22 -12.09 4.25
CA ALA A 275 -0.77 -12.92 3.55
C ALA A 275 -0.48 -14.43 3.68
N VAL A 276 0.79 -14.81 3.64
CA VAL A 276 1.22 -16.22 3.80
C VAL A 276 0.98 -16.70 5.23
N LEU A 277 1.36 -15.88 6.22
CA LEU A 277 1.18 -16.22 7.62
C LEU A 277 -0.31 -16.28 8.01
N ALA A 278 -1.10 -15.27 7.61
CA ALA A 278 -2.53 -15.25 7.86
C ALA A 278 -3.22 -16.51 7.30
N ARG A 279 -2.79 -16.97 6.12
CA ARG A 279 -3.31 -18.22 5.53
C ARG A 279 -2.92 -19.47 6.33
N ARG A 280 -1.69 -19.52 6.86
CA ARG A 280 -1.24 -20.67 7.68
C ARG A 280 -1.99 -20.70 9.00
N VAL A 281 -2.06 -19.56 9.67
CA VAL A 281 -2.72 -19.41 10.98
C VAL A 281 -4.22 -19.66 10.87
N PHE A 282 -4.87 -19.20 9.79
CA PHE A 282 -6.28 -19.49 9.52
C PHE A 282 -6.56 -20.99 9.44
N ARG A 283 -5.66 -21.77 8.86
CA ARG A 283 -5.82 -23.25 8.77
C ARG A 283 -5.77 -23.96 10.11
N SER A 284 -5.12 -23.36 11.09
CA SER A 284 -5.09 -23.84 12.49
C SER A 284 -6.21 -23.23 13.35
N GLY A 285 -7.20 -22.55 12.75
CA GLY A 285 -8.33 -21.99 13.45
C GLY A 285 -8.03 -20.70 14.23
N ALA A 286 -6.95 -19.99 13.88
CA ALA A 286 -6.56 -18.75 14.55
C ALA A 286 -6.53 -17.56 13.59
N ALA A 287 -6.48 -16.34 14.17
CA ALA A 287 -6.38 -15.08 13.44
C ALA A 287 -5.16 -14.28 13.90
N VAL A 288 -4.63 -13.44 13.01
CA VAL A 288 -3.54 -12.51 13.31
C VAL A 288 -4.04 -11.08 13.16
N ALA A 289 -3.82 -10.24 14.17
CA ALA A 289 -4.18 -8.82 14.15
C ALA A 289 -3.17 -8.02 13.31
N GLY A 290 -3.28 -8.10 11.99
CA GLY A 290 -2.46 -7.33 11.06
C GLY A 290 -0.95 -7.54 11.20
N TRP A 291 -0.19 -6.59 10.70
CA TRP A 291 1.26 -6.56 10.84
C TRP A 291 1.74 -6.38 12.30
N PRO A 292 1.09 -5.55 13.15
CA PRO A 292 1.45 -5.46 14.56
C PRO A 292 1.43 -6.79 15.29
N GLY A 293 0.44 -7.63 15.05
CA GLY A 293 0.37 -8.98 15.63
C GLY A 293 1.56 -9.86 15.24
N ILE A 294 1.99 -9.79 13.97
CA ILE A 294 3.20 -10.52 13.52
C ILE A 294 4.45 -10.00 14.23
N ARG A 295 4.59 -8.68 14.32
CA ARG A 295 5.72 -8.03 14.97
C ARG A 295 5.84 -8.43 16.44
N ASP A 296 4.72 -8.48 17.14
CA ASP A 296 4.69 -8.82 18.56
C ASP A 296 5.05 -10.29 18.78
N ILE A 297 4.52 -11.21 17.95
CA ILE A 297 4.93 -12.62 17.95
C ILE A 297 6.43 -12.75 17.67
N GLY A 298 6.95 -12.04 16.66
CA GLY A 298 8.36 -12.10 16.28
C GLY A 298 9.34 -11.52 17.32
N ARG A 299 8.88 -10.59 18.15
CA ARG A 299 9.67 -10.00 19.25
C ARG A 299 9.64 -10.82 20.52
N SER A 300 8.60 -11.62 20.71
CA SER A 300 8.43 -12.44 21.91
C SER A 300 9.35 -13.65 21.85
N ARG A 301 10.14 -13.85 22.91
CA ARG A 301 11.07 -14.97 23.04
C ARG A 301 10.60 -16.02 24.04
N ARG A 302 9.52 -15.73 24.75
CA ARG A 302 8.97 -16.59 25.80
C ARG A 302 7.50 -16.84 25.52
N LEU A 303 7.06 -18.05 25.84
CA LEU A 303 5.65 -18.46 25.78
C LEU A 303 5.23 -18.89 27.18
N VAL A 304 4.20 -18.27 27.71
CA VAL A 304 3.57 -18.69 28.95
C VAL A 304 2.49 -19.72 28.61
N VAL A 305 2.67 -20.92 29.08
CA VAL A 305 1.76 -22.04 28.88
C VAL A 305 1.24 -22.47 30.25
N THR A 306 -0.06 -22.63 30.39
CA THR A 306 -0.68 -23.13 31.60
C THR A 306 -0.83 -24.65 31.54
N ASP A 307 -0.99 -25.30 32.68
CA ASP A 307 -1.21 -26.76 32.77
C ASP A 307 -2.41 -27.20 31.91
N THR A 308 -3.46 -26.38 31.87
CA THR A 308 -4.66 -26.63 31.07
C THR A 308 -4.42 -26.51 29.55
N ASP A 309 -3.37 -25.82 29.12
CA ASP A 309 -2.99 -25.74 27.71
C ASP A 309 -2.19 -27.01 27.28
N LEU A 310 -1.44 -27.64 28.21
CA LEU A 310 -0.67 -28.82 27.94
C LEU A 310 -1.49 -30.10 28.16
N PHE A 311 -2.37 -30.08 29.14
CA PHE A 311 -3.20 -31.21 29.51
C PHE A 311 -4.68 -30.78 29.48
N PRO A 312 -5.33 -30.79 28.31
CA PRO A 312 -6.75 -30.56 28.24
C PRO A 312 -7.51 -31.60 29.06
N SER A 313 -8.60 -31.18 29.68
CA SER A 313 -9.40 -32.05 30.60
C SER A 313 -9.81 -33.38 29.99
N ASP A 314 -9.88 -33.48 28.67
CA ASP A 314 -10.27 -34.66 27.93
C ASP A 314 -9.10 -35.61 27.64
N ALA A 315 -7.84 -35.19 27.90
CA ALA A 315 -6.64 -36.00 27.66
C ALA A 315 -6.21 -36.81 28.85
N VAL A 316 -6.80 -36.62 30.06
CA VAL A 316 -6.49 -37.35 31.28
C VAL A 316 -7.69 -38.18 31.67
N SER A 317 -7.66 -39.48 31.34
CA SER A 317 -8.58 -40.45 31.92
C SER A 317 -7.91 -41.05 33.16
N ILE A 318 -8.57 -40.94 34.32
CA ILE A 318 -8.16 -41.68 35.52
C ILE A 318 -8.69 -43.11 35.36
N GLU A 319 -7.80 -44.05 35.06
CA GLU A 319 -8.13 -45.48 35.21
C GLU A 319 -8.11 -45.79 36.67
N SER A 320 -9.28 -46.09 37.23
CA SER A 320 -9.43 -46.62 38.60
C SER A 320 -9.27 -48.12 38.67
#